data_6d6c98f78d41723765571d2c9ac9bb53
#
_entry.id   6d6c98f78d41723765571d2c9ac9bb53
#
_cell.length_a   1.000
_cell.length_b   1.000
_cell.length_c   1.000
_cell.angle_alpha   90.00
_cell.angle_beta   90.00
_cell.angle_gamma   90.00
#
_symmetry.space_group_name_H-M   'P 1'
#
loop_
_entity.id
_entity.type
_entity.pdbx_description
1 polymer ?
#
loop_
_entity_poly.entity_id
_entity_poly.type
_entity_poly.pdbx_seq_one_letter_code
_entity_poly.pdbx_strand_id
1 'polypeptide(L)'
;MRSLLAVTVVVAALAAASPASAAVFFHSPSNNIRCVIQATQLARCDITERDWTPPPKPASCPGDWANGLQVGRHGRGRFTCVTDAVDGGKALPYGESIERGRFRCTSRRAGMRCVNKRTHHGFGLSRQRARRF
;
A
#
# COMPACT_ATOMS: atom_id res chain seq x y z
N MET A 1 -5.98 24.59 -65.00
CA MET A 1 -6.55 24.46 -63.64
C MET A 1 -5.88 23.29 -62.94
N ARG A 2 -4.99 23.54 -61.96
CA ARG A 2 -4.31 22.52 -61.21
C ARG A 2 -4.91 22.51 -59.80
N SER A 3 -5.66 21.45 -59.49
CA SER A 3 -6.21 21.24 -58.15
C SER A 3 -5.11 20.71 -57.21
N LEU A 4 -4.79 21.49 -56.20
CA LEU A 4 -3.91 21.09 -55.12
C LEU A 4 -4.76 20.35 -54.08
N LEU A 5 -4.57 19.05 -53.96
CA LEU A 5 -5.13 18.22 -52.85
C LEU A 5 -4.29 18.43 -51.62
N ALA A 6 -4.87 19.07 -50.60
CA ALA A 6 -4.26 19.19 -49.30
C ALA A 6 -4.44 17.87 -48.51
N VAL A 7 -3.34 17.20 -48.23
CA VAL A 7 -3.33 16.03 -47.39
C VAL A 7 -3.23 16.48 -45.92
N THR A 8 -4.32 16.32 -45.18
CA THR A 8 -4.35 16.59 -43.74
C THR A 8 -3.79 15.38 -43.01
N VAL A 9 -2.60 15.53 -42.44
CA VAL A 9 -2.02 14.50 -41.55
C VAL A 9 -2.62 14.65 -40.18
N VAL A 10 -3.46 13.70 -39.78
CA VAL A 10 -3.96 13.59 -38.37
C VAL A 10 -2.91 12.88 -37.56
N VAL A 11 -2.22 13.63 -36.72
CA VAL A 11 -1.31 13.03 -35.70
C VAL A 11 -2.15 12.59 -34.52
N ALA A 12 -2.37 11.28 -34.40
CA ALA A 12 -2.98 10.70 -33.23
C ALA A 12 -1.97 10.73 -32.07
N ALA A 13 -2.22 11.58 -31.07
CA ALA A 13 -1.45 11.58 -29.83
C ALA A 13 -1.85 10.35 -29.01
N LEU A 14 -0.97 9.36 -28.93
CA LEU A 14 -1.09 8.26 -27.99
C LEU A 14 -0.84 8.82 -26.58
N ALA A 15 -1.89 9.00 -25.81
CA ALA A 15 -1.78 9.29 -24.38
C ALA A 15 -1.24 8.03 -23.68
N ALA A 16 0.04 8.05 -23.32
CA ALA A 16 0.64 7.01 -22.50
C ALA A 16 -0.01 7.03 -21.10
N ALA A 17 -0.69 5.94 -20.72
CA ALA A 17 -1.21 5.78 -19.38
C ALA A 17 -0.05 5.84 -18.37
N SER A 18 -0.12 6.75 -17.38
CA SER A 18 0.92 6.92 -16.36
C SER A 18 1.01 5.66 -15.49
N PRO A 19 2.21 5.05 -15.29
CA PRO A 19 2.38 3.87 -14.44
C PRO A 19 2.19 4.16 -12.94
N ALA A 20 1.91 5.40 -12.55
CA ALA A 20 1.76 5.85 -11.15
C ALA A 20 0.53 5.31 -10.42
N SER A 21 -0.41 4.63 -11.10
CA SER A 21 -1.63 4.05 -10.51
C SER A 21 -1.51 2.57 -10.17
N ALA A 22 -0.42 1.89 -10.52
CA ALA A 22 -0.23 0.49 -10.22
C ALA A 22 0.07 0.27 -8.73
N ALA A 23 -0.52 -0.79 -8.15
CA ALA A 23 -0.17 -1.23 -6.82
C ALA A 23 1.30 -1.67 -6.76
N VAL A 24 1.98 -1.34 -5.68
CA VAL A 24 3.35 -1.80 -5.42
C VAL A 24 3.36 -2.74 -4.23
N PHE A 25 3.96 -3.91 -4.41
CA PHE A 25 4.12 -4.94 -3.40
C PHE A 25 5.57 -4.97 -2.93
N PHE A 26 5.76 -5.16 -1.65
CA PHE A 26 7.08 -5.26 -1.03
C PHE A 26 6.96 -5.98 0.31
N HIS A 27 8.07 -6.36 0.90
CA HIS A 27 8.08 -7.03 2.19
C HIS A 27 9.30 -6.61 3.03
N SER A 28 9.22 -6.88 4.32
CA SER A 28 10.37 -6.74 5.21
C SER A 28 11.50 -7.69 4.81
N PRO A 29 12.76 -7.40 5.16
CA PRO A 29 13.88 -8.32 4.87
C PRO A 29 13.67 -9.73 5.41
N SER A 30 12.98 -9.90 6.55
CA SER A 30 12.62 -11.21 7.13
C SER A 30 11.47 -11.92 6.41
N ASN A 31 10.80 -11.22 5.48
CA ASN A 31 9.55 -11.66 4.84
C ASN A 31 8.38 -11.94 5.82
N ASN A 32 8.51 -11.52 7.07
CA ASN A 32 7.44 -11.65 8.06
C ASN A 32 6.32 -10.63 7.87
N ILE A 33 6.64 -9.44 7.33
CA ILE A 33 5.69 -8.38 7.04
C ILE A 33 5.63 -8.18 5.54
N ARG A 34 4.44 -8.32 4.95
CA ARG A 34 4.20 -8.19 3.52
C ARG A 34 3.22 -7.07 3.26
N CYS A 35 3.59 -6.16 2.38
CA CYS A 35 2.89 -4.90 2.19
C CYS A 35 2.46 -4.66 0.75
N VAL A 36 1.42 -3.87 0.60
CA VAL A 36 0.98 -3.29 -0.66
C VAL A 36 0.61 -1.82 -0.46
N ILE A 37 1.01 -0.98 -1.40
CA ILE A 37 0.48 0.37 -1.51
C ILE A 37 -0.34 0.46 -2.79
N GLN A 38 -1.62 0.78 -2.61
CA GLN A 38 -2.53 1.15 -3.68
C GLN A 38 -2.66 2.68 -3.66
N ALA A 39 -1.98 3.35 -4.56
CA ALA A 39 -1.69 4.79 -4.51
C ALA A 39 -2.88 5.69 -4.20
N THR A 40 -4.07 5.32 -4.66
CA THR A 40 -5.29 6.11 -4.49
C THR A 40 -6.19 5.66 -3.34
N GLN A 41 -5.89 4.54 -2.70
CA GLN A 41 -6.79 3.89 -1.75
C GLN A 41 -6.20 3.68 -0.36
N LEU A 42 -5.12 2.93 -0.27
CA LEU A 42 -4.57 2.51 1.02
C LEU A 42 -3.11 2.03 0.95
N ALA A 43 -2.49 1.98 2.12
CA ALA A 43 -1.33 1.14 2.39
C ALA A 43 -1.72 0.08 3.40
N ARG A 44 -1.34 -1.17 3.15
CA ARG A 44 -1.66 -2.34 3.98
C ARG A 44 -0.43 -3.21 4.16
N CYS A 45 -0.25 -3.71 5.37
CA CYS A 45 0.75 -4.73 5.67
C CYS A 45 0.10 -5.88 6.46
N ASP A 46 0.37 -7.09 6.03
CA ASP A 46 0.02 -8.31 6.74
C ASP A 46 1.26 -8.85 7.46
N ILE A 47 1.08 -9.51 8.58
CA ILE A 47 2.15 -10.12 9.37
C ILE A 47 1.85 -11.59 9.65
N THR A 48 2.88 -12.43 9.52
CA THR A 48 2.74 -13.87 9.75
C THR A 48 2.96 -14.24 11.21
N GLU A 49 4.11 -13.85 11.75
CA GLU A 49 4.48 -14.17 13.13
C GLU A 49 4.43 -12.93 14.01
N ARG A 50 3.69 -13.03 15.11
CA ARG A 50 3.49 -11.92 16.05
C ARG A 50 3.31 -12.43 17.48
N ASP A 51 3.71 -11.60 18.43
CA ASP A 51 3.59 -11.87 19.88
C ASP A 51 2.43 -11.10 20.52
N TRP A 52 1.83 -10.15 19.81
CA TRP A 52 0.67 -9.38 20.30
C TRP A 52 -0.65 -10.04 19.94
N THR A 53 -1.65 -9.81 20.80
CA THR A 53 -3.02 -10.26 20.58
C THR A 53 -3.86 -9.13 20.00
N PRO A 54 -4.58 -9.35 18.90
CA PRO A 54 -5.48 -8.34 18.37
C PRO A 54 -6.69 -8.13 19.29
N PRO A 55 -7.35 -6.98 19.19
CA PRO A 55 -8.64 -6.81 19.87
C PRO A 55 -9.67 -7.81 19.34
N PRO A 56 -10.77 -8.05 20.08
CA PRO A 56 -11.81 -8.97 19.64
C PRO A 56 -12.33 -8.63 18.24
N LYS A 57 -12.60 -9.66 17.45
CA LYS A 57 -13.17 -9.51 16.11
C LYS A 57 -14.53 -8.82 16.19
N PRO A 58 -14.74 -7.67 15.53
CA PRO A 58 -16.04 -7.04 15.51
C PRO A 58 -17.05 -7.86 14.71
N ALA A 59 -18.32 -7.82 15.11
CA ALA A 59 -19.41 -8.50 14.41
C ALA A 59 -19.56 -8.03 12.95
N SER A 60 -19.14 -6.80 12.66
CA SER A 60 -19.15 -6.21 11.32
C SER A 60 -18.08 -6.75 10.38
N CYS A 61 -17.14 -7.57 10.86
CA CYS A 61 -16.09 -8.15 10.03
C CYS A 61 -16.49 -9.54 9.53
N PRO A 62 -16.82 -9.69 8.23
CA PRO A 62 -17.14 -11.01 7.66
C PRO A 62 -15.91 -11.82 7.24
N GLY A 63 -14.74 -11.20 7.21
CA GLY A 63 -13.49 -11.81 6.75
C GLY A 63 -12.58 -12.24 7.89
N ASP A 64 -11.31 -12.43 7.56
CA ASP A 64 -10.25 -12.68 8.52
C ASP A 64 -9.89 -11.38 9.23
N TRP A 65 -9.79 -11.45 10.54
CA TRP A 65 -9.58 -10.29 11.39
C TRP A 65 -8.13 -10.13 11.83
N ALA A 66 -7.63 -8.91 11.66
CA ALA A 66 -6.37 -8.44 12.24
C ALA A 66 -5.13 -9.26 11.84
N ASN A 67 -5.09 -9.77 10.62
CA ASN A 67 -3.87 -10.33 10.06
C ASN A 67 -2.81 -9.27 9.74
N GLY A 68 -3.19 -8.01 9.84
CA GLY A 68 -2.33 -6.85 9.64
C GLY A 68 -3.01 -5.55 9.97
N LEU A 69 -2.41 -4.48 9.48
CA LEU A 69 -2.89 -3.12 9.62
C LEU A 69 -2.96 -2.42 8.26
N GLN A 70 -3.83 -1.44 8.16
CA GLN A 70 -3.95 -0.58 6.99
C GLN A 70 -4.25 0.86 7.37
N VAL A 71 -3.86 1.78 6.50
CA VAL A 71 -4.25 3.19 6.54
C VAL A 71 -4.85 3.58 5.19
N GLY A 72 -6.02 4.17 5.22
CA GLY A 72 -6.74 4.62 4.04
C GLY A 72 -6.59 6.11 3.77
N ARG A 73 -7.48 6.62 2.95
CA ARG A 73 -7.52 8.05 2.57
C ARG A 73 -7.88 8.95 3.75
N HIS A 74 -8.65 8.44 4.69
CA HIS A 74 -9.18 9.14 5.84
C HIS A 74 -9.06 8.30 7.10
N GLY A 75 -8.90 8.95 8.24
CA GLY A 75 -8.90 8.32 9.54
C GLY A 75 -7.62 7.59 9.91
N ARG A 76 -7.61 7.10 11.13
CA ARG A 76 -6.49 6.39 11.73
C ARG A 76 -6.20 5.07 11.03
N GLY A 77 -5.00 4.56 11.25
CA GLY A 77 -4.70 3.16 10.98
C GLY A 77 -5.71 2.23 11.65
N ARG A 78 -5.99 1.10 11.02
CA ARG A 78 -6.97 0.12 11.51
C ARG A 78 -6.52 -1.30 11.22
N PHE A 79 -7.00 -2.24 12.01
CA PHE A 79 -6.81 -3.66 11.74
C PHE A 79 -7.55 -4.07 10.47
N THR A 80 -6.97 -5.00 9.75
CA THR A 80 -7.54 -5.51 8.51
C THR A 80 -8.71 -6.47 8.76
N CYS A 81 -9.72 -6.36 7.92
CA CYS A 81 -10.80 -7.35 7.78
C CYS A 81 -10.86 -7.74 6.30
N VAL A 82 -10.21 -8.82 5.94
CA VAL A 82 -9.97 -9.21 4.54
C VAL A 82 -10.03 -10.72 4.39
N THR A 83 -10.22 -11.18 3.15
CA THR A 83 -10.28 -12.61 2.84
C THR A 83 -9.07 -13.08 2.01
N ASP A 84 -8.21 -12.15 1.62
CA ASP A 84 -7.00 -12.41 0.86
C ASP A 84 -5.74 -12.08 1.67
N ALA A 85 -4.60 -12.54 1.22
CA ALA A 85 -3.29 -12.22 1.79
C ALA A 85 -2.50 -11.33 0.84
N VAL A 86 -1.68 -10.46 1.42
CA VAL A 86 -0.67 -9.71 0.65
C VAL A 86 0.53 -10.61 0.40
N ASP A 87 0.96 -10.70 -0.85
CA ASP A 87 2.14 -11.45 -1.24
C ASP A 87 2.84 -10.81 -2.43
N GLY A 88 4.12 -11.15 -2.63
CA GLY A 88 4.91 -10.70 -3.77
C GLY A 88 5.79 -9.49 -3.49
N GLY A 89 6.41 -8.98 -4.56
CA GLY A 89 7.33 -7.86 -4.51
C GLY A 89 8.72 -8.23 -4.02
N LYS A 90 9.51 -7.19 -3.77
CA LYS A 90 10.90 -7.30 -3.31
C LYS A 90 11.02 -6.91 -1.85
N ALA A 91 12.07 -7.37 -1.20
CA ALA A 91 12.44 -6.89 0.12
C ALA A 91 12.73 -5.38 0.08
N LEU A 92 12.14 -4.66 1.04
CA LEU A 92 12.49 -3.27 1.30
C LEU A 92 13.55 -3.26 2.40
N PRO A 93 14.81 -2.92 2.08
CA PRO A 93 15.89 -2.94 3.05
C PRO A 93 15.61 -2.03 4.24
N TYR A 94 16.14 -2.37 5.40
CA TYR A 94 16.03 -1.52 6.58
C TYR A 94 16.58 -0.12 6.32
N GLY A 95 15.85 0.90 6.74
CA GLY A 95 16.18 2.29 6.54
C GLY A 95 15.63 2.88 5.24
N GLU A 96 15.12 2.06 4.33
CA GLU A 96 14.56 2.51 3.07
C GLU A 96 13.05 2.72 3.14
N SER A 97 12.57 3.61 2.29
CA SER A 97 11.15 3.93 2.15
C SER A 97 10.69 3.73 0.72
N ILE A 98 9.40 3.45 0.58
CA ILE A 98 8.71 3.40 -0.70
C ILE A 98 7.47 4.28 -0.63
N GLU A 99 7.22 5.05 -1.69
CA GLU A 99 6.06 5.93 -1.79
C GLU A 99 5.25 5.65 -3.04
N ARG A 100 3.94 5.71 -2.88
CA ARG A 100 2.98 5.77 -3.99
C ARG A 100 1.83 6.67 -3.60
N GLY A 101 1.55 7.69 -4.43
CA GLY A 101 0.52 8.67 -4.13
C GLY A 101 0.75 9.34 -2.77
N ARG A 102 -0.24 9.27 -1.92
CA ARG A 102 -0.18 9.88 -0.57
C ARG A 102 0.43 8.97 0.50
N PHE A 103 0.76 7.72 0.15
CA PHE A 103 1.23 6.74 1.13
C PHE A 103 2.74 6.55 1.06
N ARG A 104 3.33 6.43 2.24
CA ARG A 104 4.75 6.13 2.42
C ARG A 104 4.92 5.04 3.45
N CYS A 105 5.67 4.00 3.10
CA CYS A 105 6.08 2.97 4.04
C CYS A 105 7.59 2.99 4.21
N THR A 106 8.04 2.84 5.44
CA THR A 106 9.46 2.81 5.80
C THR A 106 9.77 1.50 6.52
N SER A 107 10.77 0.79 6.03
CA SER A 107 11.28 -0.44 6.63
C SER A 107 12.32 -0.11 7.70
N ARG A 108 12.14 -0.69 8.88
CA ARG A 108 13.09 -0.53 10.00
C ARG A 108 13.23 -1.86 10.75
N ARG A 109 14.31 -2.00 11.49
CA ARG A 109 14.48 -3.15 12.39
C ARG A 109 13.36 -3.22 13.43
N ALA A 110 12.85 -2.07 13.85
CA ALA A 110 11.71 -1.94 14.76
C ALA A 110 10.36 -2.30 14.13
N GLY A 111 10.29 -2.53 12.83
CA GLY A 111 9.09 -2.88 12.09
C GLY A 111 8.83 -2.04 10.86
N MET A 112 7.67 -2.25 10.25
CA MET A 112 7.21 -1.49 9.09
C MET A 112 6.29 -0.36 9.54
N ARG A 113 6.58 0.87 9.10
CA ARG A 113 5.75 2.03 9.37
C ARG A 113 5.17 2.58 8.07
N CYS A 114 3.85 2.64 8.00
CA CYS A 114 3.16 3.22 6.85
C CYS A 114 2.33 4.44 7.28
N VAL A 115 2.37 5.49 6.50
CA VAL A 115 1.70 6.76 6.80
C VAL A 115 1.01 7.33 5.55
N ASN A 116 -0.17 7.90 5.75
CA ASN A 116 -0.77 8.81 4.80
C ASN A 116 -0.15 10.20 5.03
N LYS A 117 0.63 10.68 4.08
CA LYS A 117 1.36 11.94 4.20
C LYS A 117 0.47 13.19 4.30
N ARG A 118 -0.79 13.08 3.87
CA ARG A 118 -1.75 14.20 3.93
C ARG A 118 -2.45 14.30 5.27
N THR A 119 -2.83 13.18 5.85
CA THR A 119 -3.59 13.13 7.10
C THR A 119 -2.70 12.92 8.33
N HIS A 120 -1.47 12.45 8.14
CA HIS A 120 -0.51 12.02 9.16
C HIS A 120 -0.97 10.80 9.97
N HIS A 121 -2.06 10.16 9.56
CA HIS A 121 -2.49 8.88 10.09
C HIS A 121 -1.69 7.73 9.52
N GLY A 122 -1.62 6.64 10.25
CA GLY A 122 -0.88 5.48 9.81
C GLY A 122 -0.83 4.36 10.83
N PHE A 123 0.17 3.52 10.66
CA PHE A 123 0.42 2.42 11.57
C PHE A 123 1.91 2.04 11.63
N GLY A 124 2.27 1.38 12.72
CA GLY A 124 3.54 0.68 12.86
C GLY A 124 3.27 -0.78 13.21
N LEU A 125 3.92 -1.69 12.50
CA LEU A 125 3.70 -3.13 12.61
C LEU A 125 5.03 -3.86 12.79
N SER A 126 5.14 -4.62 13.86
CA SER A 126 6.25 -5.51 14.12
C SER A 126 5.77 -6.78 14.79
N ARG A 127 6.66 -7.75 14.93
CA ARG A 127 6.37 -8.96 15.70
C ARG A 127 5.91 -8.64 17.13
N GLN A 128 6.51 -7.63 17.75
CA GLN A 128 6.27 -7.26 19.14
C GLN A 128 5.09 -6.31 19.32
N ARG A 129 4.70 -5.57 18.28
CA ARG A 129 3.77 -4.46 18.47
C ARG A 129 2.97 -4.13 17.21
N ALA A 130 1.69 -3.82 17.42
CA ALA A 130 0.81 -3.21 16.44
C ALA A 130 0.34 -1.84 16.97
N ARG A 131 0.69 -0.78 16.28
CA ARG A 131 0.33 0.61 16.66
C ARG A 131 -0.48 1.25 15.55
N ARG A 132 -1.49 2.00 15.98
CA ARG A 132 -2.36 2.77 15.09
C ARG A 132 -2.36 4.24 15.54
N PHE A 133 -2.30 5.10 14.58
CA PHE A 133 -2.35 6.56 14.83
C PHE A 133 -3.06 7.32 13.71
#